data_4539c79efe02c7073ed3f4bce31beb47
#
_entry.id   4539c79efe02c7073ed3f4bce31beb47
#
_cell.length_a   1.000
_cell.length_b   1.000
_cell.length_c   1.000
_cell.angle_alpha   90.00
_cell.angle_beta   90.00
_cell.angle_gamma   90.00
#
_symmetry.space_group_name_H-M   'P 1'
#
loop_
_entity.id
_entity.type
_entity.pdbx_description
1 polymer ?
#
loop_
_entity_poly.entity_id
_entity_poly.type
_entity_poly.pdbx_seq_one_letter_code
_entity_poly.pdbx_strand_id
1 'polypeptide(L)'
;IVFTVFFTDNRFQDDTKKLFHKLFPMVTKMFEMIKRKDSTLLPRLLQSIESYLFLQVITKKIASKYPYIPLYTIHDSIVTTERYVDIVRKYMIEELTKHIGIPPTLEEEIWCPSKLSNENGKYKFVA
;
A
#
# COMPACT_ATOMS: atom_id res chain seq x y z
N ILE A 1 -12.87 7.48 -3.16
CA ILE A 1 -12.48 8.85 -2.72
C ILE A 1 -10.98 9.08 -3.01
N VAL A 2 -10.08 8.28 -2.46
CA VAL A 2 -8.62 8.49 -2.55
C VAL A 2 -8.13 8.43 -3.99
N PHE A 3 -8.55 7.43 -4.78
CA PHE A 3 -8.15 7.29 -6.18
C PHE A 3 -8.49 8.52 -7.04
N THR A 4 -9.68 9.08 -6.88
CA THR A 4 -10.09 10.27 -7.63
C THR A 4 -9.16 11.45 -7.34
N VAL A 5 -8.81 11.67 -6.08
CA VAL A 5 -7.92 12.77 -5.67
C VAL A 5 -6.50 12.59 -6.24
N PHE A 6 -5.97 11.36 -6.21
CA PHE A 6 -4.60 11.08 -6.61
C PHE A 6 -4.42 11.04 -8.13
N PHE A 7 -5.33 10.36 -8.85
CA PHE A 7 -5.14 10.02 -10.26
C PHE A 7 -5.82 10.99 -11.24
N THR A 8 -6.81 11.77 -10.79
CA THR A 8 -7.49 12.70 -11.69
C THR A 8 -6.71 14.00 -11.86
N ASP A 9 -6.67 14.51 -13.09
CA ASP A 9 -6.06 15.80 -13.42
C ASP A 9 -6.69 16.95 -12.59
N ASN A 10 -5.90 18.00 -12.33
CA ASN A 10 -6.32 19.17 -11.55
C ASN A 10 -7.52 19.92 -12.19
N ARG A 11 -7.66 19.83 -13.51
CA ARG A 11 -8.76 20.48 -14.26
C ARG A 11 -10.13 19.88 -13.95
N PHE A 12 -10.19 18.60 -13.59
CA PHE A 12 -11.45 17.94 -13.26
C PHE A 12 -11.75 18.16 -11.78
N GLN A 13 -12.90 18.81 -11.52
CA GLN A 13 -13.41 19.05 -10.17
C GLN A 13 -14.69 18.23 -9.98
N ASP A 14 -14.70 17.39 -8.97
CA ASP A 14 -15.87 16.64 -8.51
C ASP A 14 -16.11 16.89 -7.01
N ASP A 15 -17.22 16.40 -6.51
CA ASP A 15 -17.58 16.61 -5.11
C ASP A 15 -16.62 15.92 -4.15
N THR A 16 -15.99 14.84 -4.58
CA THR A 16 -14.95 14.14 -3.82
C THR A 16 -13.72 15.01 -3.62
N LYS A 17 -13.24 15.68 -4.67
CA LYS A 17 -12.11 16.61 -4.58
C LYS A 17 -12.46 17.83 -3.74
N LYS A 18 -13.67 18.37 -3.87
CA LYS A 18 -14.11 19.50 -3.04
C LYS A 18 -14.15 19.12 -1.56
N LEU A 19 -14.68 17.93 -1.23
CA LEU A 19 -14.68 17.43 0.12
C LEU A 19 -13.27 17.24 0.66
N PHE A 20 -12.38 16.63 -0.12
CA PHE A 20 -10.99 16.44 0.25
C PHE A 20 -10.26 17.76 0.49
N HIS A 21 -10.47 18.75 -0.40
CA HIS A 21 -9.92 20.10 -0.24
C HIS A 21 -10.40 20.77 1.06
N LYS A 22 -11.70 20.60 1.40
CA LYS A 22 -12.25 21.14 2.64
C LYS A 22 -11.64 20.51 3.89
N LEU A 23 -11.38 19.21 3.85
CA LEU A 23 -10.79 18.48 4.98
C LEU A 23 -9.28 18.67 5.10
N PHE A 24 -8.59 18.73 3.96
CA PHE A 24 -7.12 18.75 3.89
C PHE A 24 -6.60 19.82 2.91
N PRO A 25 -6.83 21.11 3.18
CA PRO A 25 -6.52 22.18 2.21
C PRO A 25 -5.03 22.26 1.86
N MET A 26 -4.14 22.10 2.83
CA MET A 26 -2.70 22.15 2.60
C MET A 26 -2.21 20.94 1.78
N VAL A 27 -2.72 19.75 2.07
CA VAL A 27 -2.37 18.53 1.32
C VAL A 27 -2.86 18.63 -0.12
N THR A 28 -4.08 19.14 -0.32
CA THR A 28 -4.63 19.38 -1.67
C THR A 28 -3.73 20.31 -2.46
N LYS A 29 -3.30 21.43 -1.87
CA LYS A 29 -2.42 22.39 -2.52
C LYS A 29 -1.08 21.76 -2.91
N MET A 30 -0.49 20.93 -2.05
CA MET A 30 0.73 20.19 -2.36
C MET A 30 0.53 19.23 -3.54
N PHE A 31 -0.57 18.48 -3.55
CA PHE A 31 -0.90 17.57 -4.65
C PHE A 31 -1.10 18.29 -5.98
N GLU A 32 -1.79 19.43 -5.95
CA GLU A 32 -1.99 20.28 -7.13
C GLU A 32 -0.66 20.82 -7.68
N MET A 33 0.25 21.21 -6.80
CA MET A 33 1.59 21.66 -7.20
C MET A 33 2.39 20.53 -7.87
N ILE A 34 2.37 19.33 -7.31
CA ILE A 34 3.06 18.16 -7.87
C ILE A 34 2.47 17.81 -9.25
N LYS A 35 1.14 17.80 -9.37
CA LYS A 35 0.43 17.46 -10.60
C LYS A 35 0.37 18.58 -11.64
N ARG A 36 0.93 19.75 -11.36
CA ARG A 36 0.77 20.95 -12.21
C ARG A 36 1.22 20.75 -13.66
N LYS A 37 2.32 20.05 -13.87
CA LYS A 37 2.89 19.79 -15.20
C LYS A 37 2.50 18.42 -15.74
N ASP A 38 2.33 17.46 -14.87
CA ASP A 38 2.03 16.06 -15.22
C ASP A 38 1.15 15.46 -14.11
N SER A 39 -0.11 15.15 -14.47
CA SER A 39 -1.07 14.55 -13.54
C SER A 39 -0.67 13.16 -13.04
N THR A 40 0.22 12.47 -13.76
CA THR A 40 0.71 11.13 -13.39
C THR A 40 1.87 11.17 -12.38
N LEU A 41 2.45 12.34 -12.13
CA LEU A 41 3.63 12.47 -11.29
C LEU A 41 3.33 12.10 -9.82
N LEU A 42 2.21 12.56 -9.28
CA LEU A 42 1.81 12.26 -7.89
C LEU A 42 1.61 10.76 -7.66
N PRO A 43 0.78 10.04 -8.45
CA PRO A 43 0.64 8.59 -8.27
C PRO A 43 1.97 7.84 -8.41
N ARG A 44 2.79 8.19 -9.38
CA ARG A 44 4.11 7.56 -9.58
C ARG A 44 5.05 7.79 -8.39
N LEU A 45 5.04 8.99 -7.81
CA LEU A 45 5.81 9.30 -6.62
C LEU A 45 5.35 8.46 -5.42
N LEU A 46 4.03 8.38 -5.20
CA LEU A 46 3.49 7.59 -4.10
C LEU A 46 3.81 6.10 -4.25
N GLN A 47 3.63 5.54 -5.45
CA GLN A 47 4.01 4.15 -5.76
C GLN A 47 5.51 3.89 -5.57
N SER A 48 6.36 4.86 -5.91
CA SER A 48 7.81 4.73 -5.70
C SER A 48 8.17 4.71 -4.21
N ILE A 49 7.52 5.55 -3.39
CA ILE A 49 7.73 5.57 -1.94
C ILE A 49 7.26 4.26 -1.32
N GLU A 50 6.07 3.81 -1.68
CA GLU A 50 5.51 2.54 -1.23
C GLU A 50 6.42 1.36 -1.58
N SER A 51 6.79 1.22 -2.85
CA SER A 51 7.71 0.19 -3.32
C SER A 51 9.05 0.23 -2.60
N TYR A 52 9.61 1.42 -2.38
CA TYR A 52 10.85 1.57 -1.63
C TYR A 52 10.71 1.07 -0.18
N LEU A 53 9.66 1.48 0.53
CA LEU A 53 9.44 1.08 1.91
C LEU A 53 9.22 -0.44 2.03
N PHE A 54 8.35 -1.01 1.21
CA PHE A 54 8.02 -2.43 1.30
C PHE A 54 9.16 -3.33 0.80
N LEU A 55 9.73 -3.05 -0.37
CA LEU A 55 10.73 -3.94 -0.99
C LEU A 55 12.14 -3.68 -0.47
N GLN A 56 12.56 -2.43 -0.36
CA GLN A 56 13.96 -2.11 -0.06
C GLN A 56 14.22 -1.95 1.44
N VAL A 57 13.23 -1.53 2.22
CA VAL A 57 13.40 -1.31 3.65
C VAL A 57 12.86 -2.50 4.46
N ILE A 58 11.55 -2.73 4.42
CA ILE A 58 10.89 -3.68 5.32
C ILE A 58 11.30 -5.12 4.99
N THR A 59 11.06 -5.56 3.76
CA THR A 59 11.32 -6.95 3.36
C THR A 59 12.78 -7.32 3.51
N LYS A 60 13.71 -6.46 3.10
CA LYS A 60 15.15 -6.71 3.26
C LYS A 60 15.56 -6.81 4.72
N LYS A 61 15.03 -5.97 5.59
CA LYS A 61 15.34 -6.02 7.02
C LYS A 61 14.78 -7.29 7.67
N ILE A 62 13.53 -7.69 7.31
CA ILE A 62 12.97 -8.94 7.82
C ILE A 62 13.81 -10.14 7.35
N ALA A 63 14.12 -10.22 6.05
CA ALA A 63 14.91 -11.29 5.49
C ALA A 63 16.33 -11.37 6.11
N SER A 64 16.94 -10.23 6.40
CA SER A 64 18.25 -10.19 7.07
C SER A 64 18.20 -10.63 8.53
N LYS A 65 17.16 -10.22 9.26
CA LYS A 65 16.99 -10.53 10.69
C LYS A 65 16.46 -11.94 10.92
N TYR A 66 15.61 -12.42 10.04
CA TYR A 66 14.92 -13.70 10.13
C TYR A 66 15.07 -14.50 8.82
N PRO A 67 16.27 -14.97 8.46
CA PRO A 67 16.52 -15.61 7.17
C PRO A 67 15.75 -16.92 6.94
N TYR A 68 15.18 -17.49 7.99
CA TYR A 68 14.38 -18.72 7.95
C TYR A 68 12.89 -18.45 7.66
N ILE A 69 12.45 -17.19 7.65
CA ILE A 69 11.05 -16.84 7.33
C ILE A 69 10.88 -16.77 5.82
N PRO A 70 10.01 -17.59 5.22
CA PRO A 70 9.69 -17.44 3.81
C PRO A 70 8.90 -16.14 3.60
N LEU A 71 9.42 -15.29 2.73
CA LEU A 71 8.83 -14.00 2.40
C LEU A 71 8.65 -13.88 0.89
N TYR A 72 7.47 -13.46 0.48
CA TYR A 72 7.16 -13.05 -0.88
C TYR A 72 6.50 -11.68 -0.83
N THR A 73 6.66 -10.90 -1.87
CA THR A 73 6.02 -9.59 -2.01
C THR A 73 5.11 -9.57 -3.21
N ILE A 74 3.90 -9.07 -3.04
CA ILE A 74 2.93 -8.87 -4.10
C ILE A 74 2.39 -7.45 -3.93
N HIS A 75 2.75 -6.55 -4.86
CA HIS A 75 2.42 -5.13 -4.76
C HIS A 75 2.85 -4.51 -3.41
N ASP A 76 1.88 -4.04 -2.63
CA ASP A 76 2.00 -3.44 -1.31
C ASP A 76 1.89 -4.46 -0.16
N SER A 77 1.87 -5.75 -0.48
CA SER A 77 1.66 -6.82 0.49
C SER A 77 2.92 -7.65 0.70
N ILE A 78 3.11 -8.13 1.92
CA ILE A 78 4.12 -9.12 2.26
C ILE A 78 3.42 -10.43 2.61
N VAL A 79 3.73 -11.48 1.86
CA VAL A 79 3.17 -12.82 2.04
C VAL A 79 4.16 -13.67 2.82
N THR A 80 3.67 -14.35 3.83
CA THR A 80 4.43 -15.33 4.62
C THR A 80 3.52 -16.50 5.02
N THR A 81 4.08 -17.50 5.69
CA THR A 81 3.25 -18.59 6.24
C THR A 81 2.61 -18.17 7.56
N GLU A 82 1.45 -18.73 7.87
CA GLU A 82 0.65 -18.45 9.08
C GLU A 82 1.49 -18.39 10.36
N ARG A 83 2.43 -19.33 10.50
CA ARG A 83 3.35 -19.39 11.65
C ARG A 83 4.12 -18.10 11.93
N TYR A 84 4.39 -17.30 10.91
CA TYR A 84 5.25 -16.11 11.00
C TYR A 84 4.53 -14.78 10.82
N VAL A 85 3.20 -14.81 10.62
CA VAL A 85 2.39 -13.60 10.38
C VAL A 85 2.58 -12.56 11.49
N ASP A 86 2.48 -12.97 12.76
CA ASP A 86 2.61 -12.04 13.89
C ASP A 86 3.98 -11.35 13.94
N ILE A 87 5.05 -12.10 13.66
CA ILE A 87 6.41 -11.56 13.63
C ILE A 87 6.57 -10.55 12.51
N VAL A 88 6.11 -10.91 11.30
CA VAL A 88 6.18 -10.05 10.12
C VAL A 88 5.33 -8.80 10.32
N ARG A 89 4.09 -8.94 10.79
CA ARG A 89 3.19 -7.83 11.07
C ARG A 89 3.77 -6.85 12.08
N LYS A 90 4.26 -7.36 13.20
CA LYS A 90 4.90 -6.52 14.22
C LYS A 90 6.05 -5.71 13.65
N TYR A 91 6.91 -6.37 12.87
CA TYR A 91 8.07 -5.73 12.27
C TYR A 91 7.68 -4.69 11.22
N MET A 92 6.65 -4.97 10.41
CA MET A 92 6.09 -3.99 9.47
C MET A 92 5.59 -2.74 10.19
N ILE A 93 4.82 -2.89 11.27
CA ILE A 93 4.31 -1.76 12.06
C ILE A 93 5.48 -0.94 12.64
N GLU A 94 6.49 -1.59 13.21
CA GLU A 94 7.66 -0.92 13.76
C GLU A 94 8.41 -0.10 12.71
N GLU A 95 8.68 -0.70 11.55
CA GLU A 95 9.42 0.00 10.48
C GLU A 95 8.57 1.09 9.81
N LEU A 96 7.29 0.84 9.56
CA LEU A 96 6.40 1.88 9.05
C LEU A 96 6.29 3.06 10.02
N THR A 97 6.15 2.80 11.31
CA THR A 97 6.12 3.86 12.33
C THR A 97 7.39 4.71 12.31
N LYS A 98 8.56 4.11 12.14
CA LYS A 98 9.83 4.85 12.05
C LYS A 98 9.91 5.76 10.83
N HIS A 99 9.34 5.35 9.69
CA HIS A 99 9.48 6.07 8.43
C HIS A 99 8.37 7.08 8.17
N ILE A 100 7.15 6.80 8.61
CA ILE A 100 5.97 7.64 8.34
C ILE A 100 5.27 8.18 9.60
N GLY A 101 5.76 7.85 10.77
CA GLY A 101 5.24 8.32 12.06
C GLY A 101 4.00 7.55 12.53
N ILE A 102 2.91 7.59 11.78
CA ILE A 102 1.67 6.85 12.08
C ILE A 102 1.55 5.71 11.06
N PRO A 103 1.63 4.43 11.50
CA PRO A 103 1.53 3.32 10.58
C PRO A 103 0.11 3.19 10.02
N PRO A 104 -0.05 2.76 8.75
CA PRO A 104 -1.36 2.45 8.20
C PRO A 104 -1.96 1.22 8.90
N THR A 105 -3.26 1.06 8.79
CA THR A 105 -3.92 -0.19 9.18
C THR A 105 -3.45 -1.30 8.25
N LEU A 106 -2.93 -2.37 8.82
CA LEU A 106 -2.54 -3.56 8.07
C LEU A 106 -3.68 -4.57 8.13
N GLU A 107 -4.19 -4.92 6.97
CA GLU A 107 -5.16 -6.01 6.82
C GLU A 107 -4.43 -7.35 6.68
N GLU A 108 -5.06 -8.40 7.14
CA GLU A 108 -4.54 -9.76 7.06
C GLU A 108 -5.48 -10.62 6.23
N GLU A 109 -4.93 -11.22 5.19
CA GLU A 109 -5.67 -12.10 4.31
C GLU A 109 -5.06 -13.51 4.34
N ILE A 110 -5.89 -14.51 4.60
CA ILE A 110 -5.47 -15.92 4.65
C ILE A 110 -5.81 -16.59 3.33
N TRP A 111 -4.77 -17.03 2.62
CA TRP A 111 -4.91 -17.81 1.40
C TRP A 111 -4.77 -19.30 1.70
N CYS A 112 -5.84 -20.05 1.50
CA CYS A 112 -5.84 -21.50 1.64
C CYS A 112 -6.50 -22.15 0.41
N PRO A 113 -6.16 -23.42 0.08
CA PRO A 113 -6.71 -24.11 -1.08
C PRO A 113 -8.24 -24.13 -1.13
N SER A 114 -8.90 -24.22 0.01
CA SER A 114 -10.36 -24.20 0.11
C SER A 114 -11.00 -22.85 -0.27
N LYS A 115 -10.25 -21.76 -0.16
CA LYS A 115 -10.71 -20.42 -0.58
C LYS A 115 -10.37 -20.11 -2.04
N LEU A 116 -9.44 -20.86 -2.65
CA LEU A 116 -9.03 -20.70 -4.03
C LEU A 116 -9.90 -21.46 -5.02
N SER A 117 -10.61 -22.50 -4.58
CA SER A 117 -11.54 -23.28 -5.41
C SER A 117 -12.96 -22.75 -5.28
N ASN A 118 -13.49 -22.19 -6.38
CA ASN A 118 -14.94 -21.98 -6.50
C ASN A 118 -15.62 -23.32 -6.82
N GLU A 119 -16.93 -23.44 -6.55
CA GLU A 119 -17.78 -24.60 -6.84
C GLU A 119 -17.69 -25.15 -8.28
N ASN A 120 -17.08 -24.40 -9.22
CA ASN A 120 -16.87 -24.77 -10.61
C ASN A 120 -15.40 -25.11 -10.99
N GLY A 121 -14.53 -25.37 -10.02
CA GLY A 121 -13.13 -25.72 -10.28
C GLY A 121 -12.28 -24.63 -10.94
N LYS A 122 -12.76 -23.39 -11.03
CA LYS A 122 -12.01 -22.25 -11.53
C LYS A 122 -11.32 -21.56 -10.35
N TYR A 123 -10.00 -21.50 -10.40
CA TYR A 123 -9.20 -20.72 -9.45
C TYR A 123 -9.47 -19.23 -9.65
N LYS A 124 -9.93 -18.54 -8.62
CA LYS A 124 -9.92 -17.09 -8.58
C LYS A 124 -8.77 -16.66 -7.69
N PHE A 125 -7.86 -15.89 -8.27
CA PHE A 125 -6.92 -15.10 -7.49
C PHE A 125 -7.69 -13.87 -6.99
N VAL A 126 -7.77 -13.71 -5.69
CA VAL A 126 -8.24 -12.46 -5.07
C VAL A 126 -6.97 -11.71 -4.71
N ALA A 127 -6.74 -10.59 -5.39
CA ALA A 127 -5.69 -9.63 -5.08
C ALA A 127 -6.28 -8.56 -4.16
#